data_9682fad9e54339265c4f310f9fd56d15
#
_entry.id   9682fad9e54339265c4f310f9fd56d15
#
_cell.length_a   1.000
_cell.length_b   1.000
_cell.length_c   1.000
_cell.angle_alpha   90.00
_cell.angle_beta   90.00
_cell.angle_gamma   90.00
#
_symmetry.space_group_name_H-M   'P 1'
#
loop_
_entity.id
_entity.type
_entity.pdbx_description
1 polymer ?
#
loop_
_entity_poly.entity_id
_entity_poly.type
_entity_poly.pdbx_seq_one_letter_code
_entity_poly.pdbx_strand_id
1 'polypeptide(L)'
;MGIFEKLFKRKSYQTARNAGTWNSFFVQEPFSGAWQQNKEITREDMTAFYAVFACIGLISKDIGKMPILLKKKQQGVLVDALTPKQLVRVFKKPNHYQNWQQFNEQWTQSLLLRGNTYVFKVKDAFGEIYRLVILNPDLVTTLVDDNGNVFYQLSNDRLTQTENVIIPASEIIHDRINAIYHPLVGLTPIMACALASEQGISILRNSKNFFANGSRPGGVIEVPGAVDKDKAQDIKTKWDANYGGANVGKTGLLSDGAKYTSIGMKATDSQLVEQLNMSARIVCTAFNVPPFKIGITDVQGATKVSDLNEIYYSDCLQSYIEARENLLDDGLSLIDLGVEAFLDLDVLIRMDASSKIAYYKEGIGAGIFSPNEARQKLGYLPVKGGDSPLIQQQNYSLEALAKRDAKDDPFGTGSSNTQAPQPDANKSFESLYQGIFSDEKSYKKGSFVTFKGSLWHCEKDHQGEFCHESFKLCVKGAK
;
A
#
# COMPACT_ATOMS: atom_id res chain seq x y z
N MET A 1 57.12 -10.29 28.43
CA MET A 1 56.44 -9.89 27.20
C MET A 1 55.89 -11.11 26.51
N GLY A 2 54.59 -11.34 26.46
CA GLY A 2 54.09 -12.46 25.63
C GLY A 2 52.75 -13.06 25.97
N ILE A 3 52.07 -12.67 27.06
CA ILE A 3 50.73 -13.25 27.37
C ILE A 3 49.60 -12.23 27.15
N PHE A 4 49.86 -10.94 27.22
CA PHE A 4 48.88 -9.89 26.98
C PHE A 4 48.65 -9.55 25.51
N GLU A 5 49.61 -9.85 24.59
CA GLU A 5 49.44 -9.62 23.14
C GLU A 5 48.52 -10.63 22.43
N LYS A 6 48.30 -11.81 23.04
CA LYS A 6 47.40 -12.82 22.46
C LYS A 6 45.90 -12.56 22.75
N LEU A 7 45.59 -11.69 23.69
CA LEU A 7 44.20 -11.38 24.11
C LEU A 7 43.57 -10.24 23.32
N PHE A 8 44.36 -9.47 22.59
CA PHE A 8 43.86 -8.38 21.72
C PHE A 8 44.25 -8.59 20.26
N LYS A 9 43.95 -9.79 19.68
CA LYS A 9 43.82 -9.84 18.25
C LYS A 9 42.71 -8.87 17.88
N ARG A 10 43.04 -7.72 17.28
CA ARG A 10 42.07 -6.82 16.65
C ARG A 10 41.29 -7.70 15.67
N LYS A 11 40.02 -7.96 15.98
CA LYS A 11 39.14 -8.62 15.04
C LYS A 11 39.13 -7.77 13.78
N SER A 12 39.54 -8.33 12.66
CA SER A 12 39.41 -7.66 11.36
C SER A 12 37.95 -7.80 10.93
N TYR A 13 37.35 -6.69 10.59
CA TYR A 13 36.01 -6.67 10.03
C TYR A 13 36.09 -6.23 8.58
N GLN A 14 35.45 -6.97 7.68
CA GLN A 14 35.23 -6.53 6.32
C GLN A 14 33.87 -5.82 6.23
N THR A 15 33.86 -4.65 5.60
CA THR A 15 32.61 -3.94 5.32
C THR A 15 31.90 -4.64 4.16
N ALA A 16 30.69 -5.11 4.40
CA ALA A 16 29.83 -5.61 3.35
C ALA A 16 29.42 -4.41 2.46
N ARG A 17 29.89 -4.42 1.20
CA ARG A 17 29.57 -3.37 0.23
C ARG A 17 28.87 -3.98 -0.98
N ASN A 18 27.77 -3.39 -1.38
CA ASN A 18 27.33 -3.52 -2.75
C ASN A 18 28.24 -2.65 -3.62
N ALA A 19 28.68 -3.15 -4.76
CA ALA A 19 29.35 -2.37 -5.80
C ALA A 19 28.36 -1.39 -6.43
N GLY A 20 27.81 -0.50 -5.64
CA GLY A 20 26.72 0.39 -5.99
C GLY A 20 25.99 0.92 -4.76
N THR A 21 26.68 1.08 -3.62
CA THR A 21 26.13 1.86 -2.49
C THR A 21 25.91 3.28 -2.95
N TRP A 22 24.67 3.58 -3.16
CA TRP A 22 24.20 4.71 -3.90
C TRP A 22 23.89 5.88 -3.00
N ASN A 23 24.82 6.81 -2.93
CA ASN A 23 24.54 8.16 -2.48
C ASN A 23 24.27 9.09 -3.66
N SER A 24 24.93 8.86 -4.80
CA SER A 24 24.78 9.68 -5.99
C SER A 24 25.04 8.89 -7.27
N PHE A 25 24.49 9.34 -8.36
CA PHE A 25 24.61 8.74 -9.69
C PHE A 25 25.00 9.78 -10.71
N PHE A 26 26.07 9.47 -11.48
CA PHE A 26 26.50 10.30 -12.60
C PHE A 26 25.79 9.87 -13.89
N VAL A 27 24.93 10.73 -14.40
CA VAL A 27 24.44 10.61 -15.78
C VAL A 27 25.48 11.15 -16.72
N GLN A 28 26.10 10.24 -17.49
CA GLN A 28 26.94 10.63 -18.60
C GLN A 28 26.10 10.66 -19.88
N GLU A 29 26.04 11.81 -20.51
CA GLU A 29 25.46 11.91 -21.84
C GLU A 29 26.44 11.33 -22.86
N PRO A 30 25.98 10.47 -23.82
CA PRO A 30 26.86 9.70 -24.70
C PRO A 30 27.52 10.51 -25.81
N PHE A 31 27.23 11.80 -25.94
CA PHE A 31 27.77 12.66 -27.00
C PHE A 31 28.65 13.78 -26.44
N SER A 32 29.86 13.88 -26.97
CA SER A 32 30.76 15.01 -26.71
C SER A 32 30.31 16.22 -27.52
N GLY A 33 29.50 17.09 -26.92
CA GLY A 33 29.06 18.34 -27.54
C GLY A 33 28.96 19.47 -26.51
N ALA A 34 28.79 20.72 -27.00
CA ALA A 34 28.70 21.92 -26.17
C ALA A 34 27.53 21.92 -25.16
N TRP A 35 26.61 20.94 -25.27
CA TRP A 35 25.39 20.77 -24.48
C TRP A 35 25.50 19.66 -23.44
N GLN A 36 26.61 18.95 -23.38
CA GLN A 36 26.82 17.83 -22.48
C GLN A 36 26.89 18.30 -21.03
N GLN A 37 26.00 17.86 -20.20
CA GLN A 37 26.00 18.09 -18.76
C GLN A 37 26.14 16.76 -18.03
N ASN A 38 27.31 16.51 -17.46
CA ASN A 38 27.48 15.43 -16.51
C ASN A 38 26.89 15.89 -15.18
N LYS A 39 25.76 15.33 -14.77
CA LYS A 39 25.05 15.72 -13.58
C LYS A 39 25.01 14.58 -12.57
N GLU A 40 25.34 14.89 -11.34
CA GLU A 40 25.12 14.00 -10.21
C GLU A 40 23.65 14.07 -9.80
N ILE A 41 22.98 12.91 -9.78
CA ILE A 41 21.59 12.79 -9.37
C ILE A 41 21.55 12.20 -7.97
N THR A 42 20.92 12.89 -7.03
CA THR A 42 20.74 12.41 -5.67
C THR A 42 19.43 11.60 -5.52
N ARG A 43 19.30 10.83 -4.45
CA ARG A 43 18.04 10.15 -4.10
C ARG A 43 16.92 11.15 -3.87
N GLU A 44 17.24 12.27 -3.24
CA GLU A 44 16.32 13.37 -2.98
C GLU A 44 15.77 13.95 -4.28
N ASP A 45 16.61 14.14 -5.29
CA ASP A 45 16.18 14.59 -6.61
C ASP A 45 15.20 13.60 -7.24
N MET A 46 15.48 12.30 -7.18
CA MET A 46 14.60 11.28 -7.76
C MET A 46 13.26 11.15 -7.03
N THR A 47 13.25 11.28 -5.71
CA THR A 47 12.01 11.25 -4.92
C THR A 47 11.14 12.48 -5.17
N ALA A 48 11.68 13.56 -5.74
CA ALA A 48 10.91 14.70 -6.21
C ALA A 48 10.05 14.39 -7.46
N PHE A 49 10.32 13.30 -8.17
CA PHE A 49 9.45 12.85 -9.25
C PHE A 49 8.17 12.22 -8.67
N TYR A 50 7.01 12.76 -9.06
CA TYR A 50 5.73 12.39 -8.47
C TYR A 50 5.42 10.89 -8.53
N ALA A 51 5.85 10.19 -9.59
CA ALA A 51 5.61 8.75 -9.74
C ALA A 51 6.41 7.93 -8.72
N VAL A 52 7.67 8.30 -8.45
CA VAL A 52 8.50 7.66 -7.40
C VAL A 52 7.87 7.86 -6.04
N PHE A 53 7.51 9.11 -5.72
CA PHE A 53 6.85 9.44 -4.46
C PHE A 53 5.53 8.69 -4.28
N ALA A 54 4.71 8.60 -5.35
CA ALA A 54 3.43 7.90 -5.34
C ALA A 54 3.59 6.39 -5.13
N CYS A 55 4.55 5.74 -5.81
CA CYS A 55 4.81 4.31 -5.64
C CYS A 55 5.27 3.98 -4.22
N ILE A 56 6.25 4.72 -3.69
CA ILE A 56 6.74 4.54 -2.33
C ILE A 56 5.62 4.77 -1.31
N GLY A 57 4.87 5.86 -1.48
CA GLY A 57 3.77 6.20 -0.58
C GLY A 57 2.63 5.19 -0.61
N LEU A 58 2.29 4.64 -1.78
CA LEU A 58 1.25 3.63 -1.93
C LEU A 58 1.64 2.33 -1.22
N ILE A 59 2.80 1.75 -1.57
CA ILE A 59 3.26 0.49 -0.98
C ILE A 59 3.41 0.62 0.53
N SER A 60 4.05 1.71 1.01
CA SER A 60 4.29 1.92 2.43
C SER A 60 3.01 2.05 3.24
N LYS A 61 2.03 2.81 2.73
CA LYS A 61 0.73 2.99 3.39
C LYS A 61 -0.10 1.72 3.36
N ASP A 62 -0.06 0.96 2.26
CA ASP A 62 -0.83 -0.27 2.14
C ASP A 62 -0.29 -1.35 3.09
N ILE A 63 1.02 -1.52 3.22
CA ILE A 63 1.62 -2.41 4.21
C ILE A 63 1.44 -1.85 5.63
N GLY A 64 1.60 -0.54 5.81
CA GLY A 64 1.51 0.11 7.12
C GLY A 64 0.15 -0.05 7.79
N LYS A 65 -0.94 -0.02 7.03
CA LYS A 65 -2.30 -0.16 7.57
C LYS A 65 -2.70 -1.58 7.97
N MET A 66 -1.91 -2.60 7.60
CA MET A 66 -2.18 -3.98 7.99
C MET A 66 -1.79 -4.20 9.45
N PRO A 67 -2.72 -4.56 10.34
CA PRO A 67 -2.38 -4.97 11.69
C PRO A 67 -1.69 -6.33 11.67
N ILE A 68 -0.88 -6.58 12.69
CA ILE A 68 -0.27 -7.89 12.89
C ILE A 68 -1.25 -8.81 13.63
N LEU A 69 -1.41 -10.00 13.11
CA LEU A 69 -2.13 -11.12 13.73
C LEU A 69 -1.13 -12.19 14.10
N LEU A 70 -1.28 -12.80 15.26
CA LEU A 70 -0.52 -13.98 15.62
C LEU A 70 -1.38 -15.21 15.45
N LYS A 71 -0.84 -16.25 14.83
CA LYS A 71 -1.49 -17.55 14.66
C LYS A 71 -0.64 -18.65 15.28
N LYS A 72 -1.29 -19.70 15.74
CA LYS A 72 -0.66 -20.93 16.24
C LYS A 72 -1.14 -22.12 15.44
N LYS A 73 -0.27 -23.08 15.26
CA LYS A 73 -0.62 -24.34 14.60
C LYS A 73 -1.34 -25.25 15.61
N GLN A 74 -2.59 -25.60 15.32
CA GLN A 74 -3.37 -26.50 16.13
C GLN A 74 -4.00 -27.57 15.23
N GLN A 75 -3.71 -28.84 15.48
CA GLN A 75 -4.17 -29.98 14.66
C GLN A 75 -3.89 -29.81 13.15
N GLY A 76 -2.76 -29.20 12.80
CA GLY A 76 -2.37 -28.98 11.39
C GLY A 76 -2.97 -27.71 10.75
N VAL A 77 -3.84 -26.97 11.45
CA VAL A 77 -4.47 -25.74 10.98
C VAL A 77 -3.91 -24.54 11.76
N LEU A 78 -3.72 -23.42 11.07
CA LEU A 78 -3.35 -22.15 11.68
C LEU A 78 -4.60 -21.45 12.22
N VAL A 79 -4.65 -21.27 13.54
CA VAL A 79 -5.76 -20.59 14.23
C VAL A 79 -5.26 -19.32 14.91
N ASP A 80 -6.13 -18.31 15.04
CA ASP A 80 -5.79 -17.06 15.71
C ASP A 80 -5.32 -17.32 17.14
N ALA A 81 -4.19 -16.72 17.52
CA ALA A 81 -3.57 -16.84 18.83
C ALA A 81 -3.63 -15.51 19.58
N LEU A 82 -3.68 -15.59 20.91
CA LEU A 82 -3.53 -14.40 21.75
C LEU A 82 -2.09 -13.90 21.68
N THR A 83 -1.94 -12.60 21.55
CA THR A 83 -0.61 -11.97 21.60
C THR A 83 0.04 -12.20 22.98
N PRO A 84 1.26 -12.76 23.05
CA PRO A 84 2.00 -12.88 24.29
C PRO A 84 2.11 -11.53 25.01
N LYS A 85 1.95 -11.52 26.32
CA LYS A 85 1.88 -10.28 27.15
C LYS A 85 3.05 -9.33 26.90
N GLN A 86 4.26 -9.87 26.74
CA GLN A 86 5.49 -9.12 26.46
C GLN A 86 5.45 -8.38 25.10
N LEU A 87 4.75 -8.92 24.10
CA LEU A 87 4.69 -8.35 22.76
C LEU A 87 3.48 -7.43 22.52
N VAL A 88 2.45 -7.47 23.38
CA VAL A 88 1.26 -6.61 23.24
C VAL A 88 1.64 -5.14 23.13
N ARG A 89 2.59 -4.69 23.95
CA ARG A 89 3.05 -3.31 23.94
C ARG A 89 3.79 -2.99 22.65
N VAL A 90 4.67 -3.87 22.22
CA VAL A 90 5.54 -3.69 21.03
C VAL A 90 4.67 -3.57 19.77
N PHE A 91 3.66 -4.42 19.62
CA PHE A 91 2.76 -4.38 18.46
C PHE A 91 1.74 -3.24 18.48
N LYS A 92 1.46 -2.63 19.63
CA LYS A 92 0.64 -1.43 19.70
C LYS A 92 1.44 -0.14 19.54
N LYS A 93 2.60 -0.08 20.20
CA LYS A 93 3.46 1.09 20.26
C LYS A 93 4.92 0.66 20.31
N PRO A 94 5.54 0.41 19.15
CA PRO A 94 6.90 -0.09 19.04
C PRO A 94 7.92 0.79 19.75
N ASN A 95 7.72 2.11 19.74
CA ASN A 95 8.57 3.08 20.41
C ASN A 95 7.77 4.28 20.94
N HIS A 96 8.41 5.27 21.54
CA HIS A 96 7.73 6.39 22.19
C HIS A 96 7.11 7.40 21.23
N TYR A 97 7.54 7.44 19.98
CA TYR A 97 7.09 8.43 18.97
C TYR A 97 6.28 7.84 17.82
N GLN A 98 6.12 6.48 17.73
CA GLN A 98 5.36 5.83 16.66
C GLN A 98 4.34 4.83 17.21
N ASN A 99 3.20 4.75 16.54
CA ASN A 99 2.31 3.59 16.60
C ASN A 99 2.75 2.52 15.61
N TRP A 100 2.10 1.35 15.60
CA TRP A 100 2.46 0.24 14.72
C TRP A 100 2.34 0.59 13.23
N GLN A 101 1.29 1.31 12.84
CA GLN A 101 1.10 1.73 11.45
C GLN A 101 2.25 2.63 10.97
N GLN A 102 2.57 3.68 11.73
CA GLN A 102 3.66 4.60 11.40
C GLN A 102 5.03 3.90 11.35
N PHE A 103 5.22 2.93 12.23
CA PHE A 103 6.43 2.12 12.27
C PHE A 103 6.56 1.25 11.01
N ASN A 104 5.49 0.55 10.61
CA ASN A 104 5.47 -0.25 9.39
C ASN A 104 5.61 0.59 8.12
N GLU A 105 4.99 1.77 8.08
CA GLU A 105 5.17 2.72 6.98
C GLU A 105 6.64 3.13 6.86
N GLN A 106 7.28 3.53 7.96
CA GLN A 106 8.70 3.91 7.96
C GLN A 106 9.61 2.75 7.62
N TRP A 107 9.33 1.55 8.11
CA TRP A 107 10.07 0.33 7.74
C TRP A 107 10.07 0.13 6.22
N THR A 108 8.89 0.17 5.60
CA THR A 108 8.74 0.00 4.17
C THR A 108 9.35 1.16 3.38
N GLN A 109 9.20 2.40 3.84
CA GLN A 109 9.83 3.57 3.22
C GLN A 109 11.37 3.46 3.24
N SER A 110 11.95 3.08 4.36
CA SER A 110 13.39 2.85 4.48
C SER A 110 13.86 1.78 3.49
N LEU A 111 13.12 0.67 3.41
CA LEU A 111 13.39 -0.43 2.51
C LEU A 111 13.36 0.01 1.04
N LEU A 112 12.32 0.73 0.62
CA LEU A 112 12.16 1.20 -0.75
C LEU A 112 13.15 2.31 -1.13
N LEU A 113 13.47 3.21 -0.18
CA LEU A 113 14.39 4.32 -0.43
C LEU A 113 15.86 3.91 -0.44
N ARG A 114 16.24 2.92 0.37
CA ARG A 114 17.65 2.57 0.62
C ARG A 114 17.98 1.09 0.33
N GLY A 115 16.98 0.28 0.01
CA GLY A 115 17.15 -1.16 -0.19
C GLY A 115 17.30 -1.95 1.11
N ASN A 116 17.44 -1.28 2.24
CA ASN A 116 17.69 -1.88 3.56
C ASN A 116 16.87 -1.18 4.63
N THR A 117 16.44 -1.95 5.62
CA THR A 117 15.88 -1.44 6.87
C THR A 117 16.48 -2.20 8.02
N TYR A 118 16.95 -1.48 9.03
CA TYR A 118 17.52 -2.04 10.24
C TYR A 118 16.62 -1.70 11.42
N VAL A 119 16.08 -2.71 12.07
CA VAL A 119 15.25 -2.56 13.26
C VAL A 119 16.03 -3.02 14.47
N PHE A 120 16.37 -2.10 15.34
CA PHE A 120 17.09 -2.38 16.58
C PHE A 120 16.13 -2.83 17.66
N LYS A 121 16.45 -3.96 18.29
CA LYS A 121 15.71 -4.56 19.41
C LYS A 121 16.22 -4.02 20.72
N VAL A 122 15.48 -3.11 21.35
CA VAL A 122 15.84 -2.58 22.66
C VAL A 122 15.27 -3.49 23.73
N LYS A 123 16.16 -4.11 24.51
CA LYS A 123 15.82 -5.05 25.57
C LYS A 123 15.87 -4.37 26.93
N ASP A 124 15.07 -4.87 27.85
CA ASP A 124 15.10 -4.47 29.26
C ASP A 124 16.19 -5.21 30.05
N ALA A 125 16.26 -4.99 31.37
CA ALA A 125 17.23 -5.64 32.24
C ALA A 125 17.04 -7.17 32.35
N PHE A 126 15.90 -7.70 31.95
CA PHE A 126 15.58 -9.13 31.93
C PHE A 126 15.84 -9.77 30.57
N GLY A 127 16.25 -8.97 29.55
CA GLY A 127 16.49 -9.44 28.19
C GLY A 127 15.22 -9.47 27.31
N GLU A 128 14.08 -9.01 27.81
CA GLU A 128 12.84 -8.94 27.05
C GLU A 128 12.81 -7.70 26.15
N ILE A 129 12.30 -7.88 24.90
CA ILE A 129 12.17 -6.78 23.93
C ILE A 129 11.03 -5.87 24.35
N TYR A 130 11.34 -4.62 24.73
CA TYR A 130 10.35 -3.64 25.12
C TYR A 130 10.14 -2.51 24.10
N ARG A 131 11.07 -2.32 23.16
CA ARG A 131 10.96 -1.36 22.05
C ARG A 131 11.61 -1.91 20.79
N LEU A 132 11.05 -1.47 19.63
CA LEU A 132 11.64 -1.61 18.31
C LEU A 132 11.90 -0.22 17.75
N VAL A 133 13.08 0.00 17.20
CA VAL A 133 13.49 1.29 16.65
C VAL A 133 14.07 1.10 15.26
N ILE A 134 13.53 1.80 14.28
CA ILE A 134 14.09 1.80 12.92
C ILE A 134 15.28 2.75 12.89
N LEU A 135 16.44 2.19 12.57
CA LEU A 135 17.67 2.95 12.41
C LEU A 135 17.73 3.63 11.04
N ASN A 136 18.42 4.76 10.95
CA ASN A 136 18.74 5.34 9.67
C ASN A 136 19.78 4.46 8.94
N PRO A 137 19.47 3.86 7.78
CA PRO A 137 20.42 2.99 7.09
C PRO A 137 21.74 3.65 6.68
N ASP A 138 21.74 4.97 6.53
CA ASP A 138 22.98 5.72 6.22
C ASP A 138 23.95 5.79 7.42
N LEU A 139 23.45 5.46 8.62
CA LEU A 139 24.24 5.43 9.87
C LEU A 139 24.57 4.00 10.32
N VAL A 140 24.27 2.99 9.52
CA VAL A 140 24.53 1.58 9.83
C VAL A 140 25.48 0.99 8.79
N THR A 141 26.57 0.39 9.27
CA THR A 141 27.51 -0.32 8.40
C THR A 141 27.50 -1.81 8.76
N THR A 142 27.23 -2.65 7.77
CA THR A 142 27.27 -4.11 7.93
C THR A 142 28.70 -4.60 7.86
N LEU A 143 29.13 -5.36 8.85
CA LEU A 143 30.47 -5.92 8.99
C LEU A 143 30.41 -7.44 9.05
N VAL A 144 31.43 -8.09 8.49
CA VAL A 144 31.63 -9.54 8.57
C VAL A 144 32.99 -9.79 9.21
N ASP A 145 33.05 -10.65 10.21
CA ASP A 145 34.33 -11.06 10.83
C ASP A 145 35.00 -12.19 10.03
N ASP A 146 36.22 -12.56 10.43
CA ASP A 146 37.01 -13.58 9.76
C ASP A 146 36.39 -15.00 9.84
N ASN A 147 35.39 -15.19 10.70
CA ASN A 147 34.66 -16.45 10.86
C ASN A 147 33.31 -16.44 10.12
N GLY A 148 32.98 -15.37 9.41
CA GLY A 148 31.70 -15.22 8.71
C GLY A 148 30.55 -14.72 9.59
N ASN A 149 30.77 -14.34 10.85
CA ASN A 149 29.73 -13.77 11.69
C ASN A 149 29.43 -12.32 11.28
N VAL A 150 28.13 -11.99 11.29
CA VAL A 150 27.64 -10.68 10.89
C VAL A 150 27.50 -9.76 12.11
N PHE A 151 27.98 -8.53 11.96
CA PHE A 151 27.86 -7.46 12.95
C PHE A 151 27.39 -6.18 12.28
N TYR A 152 26.87 -5.27 13.05
CA TYR A 152 26.44 -3.96 12.59
C TYR A 152 27.16 -2.89 13.40
N GLN A 153 27.88 -2.01 12.71
CA GLN A 153 28.45 -0.80 13.30
C GLN A 153 27.40 0.31 13.20
N LEU A 154 26.94 0.79 14.35
CA LEU A 154 26.03 1.91 14.45
C LEU A 154 26.84 3.19 14.63
N SER A 155 26.39 4.26 13.96
CA SER A 155 26.88 5.61 14.19
C SER A 155 25.95 6.35 15.17
N ASN A 156 26.45 7.45 15.74
CA ASN A 156 25.70 8.23 16.73
C ASN A 156 24.41 8.82 16.09
N ASP A 157 23.26 8.51 16.71
CA ASP A 157 21.99 9.12 16.38
C ASP A 157 21.22 9.48 17.66
N ARG A 158 20.88 10.76 17.79
CA ARG A 158 20.18 11.29 18.98
C ARG A 158 18.74 10.82 19.10
N LEU A 159 18.03 10.57 17.99
CA LEU A 159 16.64 10.14 18.01
C LEU A 159 16.51 8.71 18.52
N THR A 160 17.37 7.83 18.01
CA THR A 160 17.39 6.42 18.39
C THR A 160 18.20 6.15 19.65
N GLN A 161 18.93 7.16 20.14
CA GLN A 161 19.83 7.08 21.29
C GLN A 161 20.92 6.02 21.10
N THR A 162 21.39 5.84 19.87
CA THR A 162 22.50 4.95 19.56
C THR A 162 23.83 5.71 19.63
N GLU A 163 24.85 5.02 20.07
CA GLU A 163 26.23 5.50 20.10
C GLU A 163 27.07 4.76 19.07
N ASN A 164 28.31 5.18 18.85
CA ASN A 164 29.25 4.48 17.97
C ASN A 164 29.61 3.12 18.61
N VAL A 165 28.91 2.08 18.21
CA VAL A 165 29.04 0.74 18.77
C VAL A 165 28.90 -0.35 17.69
N ILE A 166 29.62 -1.45 17.86
CA ILE A 166 29.44 -2.64 17.03
C ILE A 166 28.60 -3.63 17.81
N ILE A 167 27.49 -4.05 17.20
CA ILE A 167 26.52 -4.98 17.80
C ILE A 167 26.37 -6.23 16.93
N PRO A 168 26.08 -7.39 17.53
CA PRO A 168 25.86 -8.63 16.79
C PRO A 168 24.53 -8.59 15.99
N ALA A 169 24.45 -9.42 14.98
CA ALA A 169 23.24 -9.53 14.14
C ALA A 169 21.99 -9.93 14.94
N SER A 170 22.15 -10.64 16.05
CA SER A 170 21.04 -11.03 16.94
C SER A 170 20.27 -9.86 17.55
N GLU A 171 20.83 -8.65 17.57
CA GLU A 171 20.20 -7.46 18.14
C GLU A 171 19.45 -6.63 17.07
N ILE A 172 19.57 -6.97 15.79
CA ILE A 172 18.94 -6.25 14.68
C ILE A 172 18.09 -7.19 13.84
N ILE A 173 16.90 -6.76 13.47
CA ILE A 173 16.15 -7.33 12.36
C ILE A 173 16.56 -6.56 11.11
N HIS A 174 17.20 -7.23 10.17
CA HIS A 174 17.67 -6.63 8.93
C HIS A 174 16.81 -7.08 7.75
N ASP A 175 15.96 -6.18 7.28
CA ASP A 175 15.18 -6.35 6.06
C ASP A 175 15.93 -5.74 4.86
N ARG A 176 15.93 -6.46 3.73
CA ARG A 176 16.66 -6.07 2.52
C ARG A 176 15.97 -6.56 1.26
N ILE A 177 15.98 -5.73 0.23
CA ILE A 177 15.44 -6.08 -1.09
C ILE A 177 16.52 -6.00 -2.15
N ASN A 178 16.32 -6.75 -3.25
CA ASN A 178 17.22 -6.73 -4.41
C ASN A 178 18.70 -6.93 -4.03
N ALA A 179 19.01 -7.89 -3.17
CA ALA A 179 20.37 -8.18 -2.73
C ALA A 179 21.18 -8.89 -3.86
N ILE A 180 21.34 -8.23 -5.02
CA ILE A 180 21.87 -8.80 -6.26
C ILE A 180 23.37 -9.04 -6.16
N TYR A 181 24.11 -8.08 -5.57
CA TYR A 181 25.57 -8.15 -5.54
C TYR A 181 26.14 -8.72 -4.25
N HIS A 182 25.47 -8.50 -3.15
CA HIS A 182 25.89 -8.99 -1.83
C HIS A 182 24.68 -9.37 -0.98
N PRO A 183 24.67 -10.57 -0.38
CA PRO A 183 23.48 -11.07 0.34
C PRO A 183 23.09 -10.25 1.56
N LEU A 184 24.01 -9.45 2.13
CA LEU A 184 23.77 -8.60 3.29
C LEU A 184 23.46 -7.14 2.94
N VAL A 185 23.40 -6.77 1.66
CA VAL A 185 23.16 -5.38 1.26
C VAL A 185 22.14 -5.32 0.13
N GLY A 186 20.99 -4.76 0.41
CA GLY A 186 19.92 -4.56 -0.56
C GLY A 186 20.15 -3.32 -1.44
N LEU A 187 19.50 -3.33 -2.60
CA LEU A 187 19.46 -2.22 -3.54
C LEU A 187 18.05 -1.63 -3.64
N THR A 188 17.97 -0.32 -3.66
CA THR A 188 16.70 0.38 -3.84
C THR A 188 16.18 0.23 -5.28
N PRO A 189 14.86 0.05 -5.48
CA PRO A 189 14.25 0.08 -6.82
C PRO A 189 14.43 1.42 -7.55
N ILE A 190 14.65 2.51 -6.82
CA ILE A 190 14.92 3.85 -7.38
C ILE A 190 16.09 3.82 -8.35
N MET A 191 17.08 2.97 -8.08
CA MET A 191 18.26 2.82 -8.93
C MET A 191 17.89 2.40 -10.35
N ALA A 192 16.94 1.49 -10.50
CA ALA A 192 16.52 0.99 -11.80
C ALA A 192 15.76 2.03 -12.63
N CYS A 193 15.11 2.99 -11.98
CA CYS A 193 14.31 4.03 -12.65
C CYS A 193 14.91 5.44 -12.57
N ALA A 194 16.19 5.57 -12.19
CA ALA A 194 16.86 6.86 -11.99
C ALA A 194 16.80 7.77 -13.22
N LEU A 195 17.18 7.25 -14.38
CA LEU A 195 17.16 7.99 -15.64
C LEU A 195 15.75 8.43 -16.05
N ALA A 196 14.78 7.55 -15.88
CA ALA A 196 13.38 7.88 -16.19
C ALA A 196 12.84 8.97 -15.25
N SER A 197 13.22 8.93 -13.98
CA SER A 197 12.85 9.94 -12.98
C SER A 197 13.46 11.31 -13.33
N GLU A 198 14.74 11.37 -13.68
CA GLU A 198 15.42 12.61 -14.12
C GLU A 198 14.80 13.15 -15.41
N GLN A 199 14.51 12.28 -16.38
CA GLN A 199 13.82 12.69 -17.61
C GLN A 199 12.46 13.32 -17.28
N GLY A 200 11.66 12.69 -16.42
CA GLY A 200 10.36 13.22 -15.99
C GLY A 200 10.48 14.58 -15.30
N ILE A 201 11.43 14.73 -14.40
CA ILE A 201 11.72 16.00 -13.71
C ILE A 201 12.16 17.08 -14.72
N SER A 202 13.03 16.72 -15.67
CA SER A 202 13.51 17.65 -16.70
C SER A 202 12.38 18.14 -17.60
N ILE A 203 11.44 17.26 -17.99
CA ILE A 203 10.23 17.63 -18.73
C ILE A 203 9.39 18.64 -17.93
N LEU A 204 9.16 18.37 -16.65
CA LEU A 204 8.40 19.26 -15.77
C LEU A 204 9.08 20.60 -15.57
N ARG A 205 10.41 20.61 -15.37
CA ARG A 205 11.21 21.84 -15.26
C ARG A 205 11.17 22.67 -16.55
N ASN A 206 11.32 22.02 -17.71
CA ASN A 206 11.25 22.69 -19.00
C ASN A 206 9.85 23.28 -19.24
N SER A 207 8.81 22.54 -18.94
CA SER A 207 7.41 23.01 -19.01
C SER A 207 7.20 24.22 -18.10
N LYS A 208 7.63 24.14 -16.83
CA LYS A 208 7.58 25.27 -15.87
C LYS A 208 8.28 26.52 -16.44
N ASN A 209 9.51 26.37 -16.94
CA ASN A 209 10.28 27.48 -17.48
C ASN A 209 9.63 28.08 -18.72
N PHE A 210 9.07 27.23 -19.59
CA PHE A 210 8.34 27.68 -20.76
C PHE A 210 7.13 28.55 -20.38
N PHE A 211 6.31 28.10 -19.44
CA PHE A 211 5.18 28.87 -18.96
C PHE A 211 5.61 30.12 -18.16
N ALA A 212 6.65 30.04 -17.34
CA ALA A 212 7.18 31.20 -16.62
C ALA A 212 7.69 32.29 -17.55
N ASN A 213 8.20 31.90 -18.75
CA ASN A 213 8.64 32.82 -19.78
C ASN A 213 7.51 33.24 -20.74
N GLY A 214 6.24 33.04 -20.35
CA GLY A 214 5.07 33.43 -21.11
C GLY A 214 4.85 32.67 -22.41
N SER A 215 5.21 31.39 -22.42
CA SER A 215 5.10 30.49 -23.57
C SER A 215 5.90 30.97 -24.80
N ARG A 216 6.93 31.76 -24.58
CA ARG A 216 7.85 32.19 -25.62
C ARG A 216 9.10 31.31 -25.59
N PRO A 217 9.42 30.60 -26.67
CA PRO A 217 10.69 29.90 -26.79
C PRO A 217 11.86 30.91 -26.80
N GLY A 218 13.01 30.45 -26.34
CA GLY A 218 14.24 31.22 -26.51
C GLY A 218 14.47 31.56 -27.97
N GLY A 219 15.10 32.68 -28.25
CA GLY A 219 15.37 33.13 -29.62
C GLY A 219 16.68 33.82 -29.72
N VAL A 220 17.09 34.07 -30.96
CA VAL A 220 18.27 34.88 -31.29
C VAL A 220 17.80 36.24 -31.79
N ILE A 221 18.40 37.29 -31.27
CA ILE A 221 18.23 38.62 -31.83
C ILE A 221 19.34 38.78 -32.87
N GLU A 222 18.96 38.80 -34.14
CA GLU A 222 19.83 39.05 -35.26
C GLU A 222 19.92 40.55 -35.47
N VAL A 223 21.14 41.10 -35.43
CA VAL A 223 21.38 42.52 -35.67
C VAL A 223 22.28 42.64 -36.91
N PRO A 224 21.89 43.44 -37.91
CA PRO A 224 22.70 43.59 -39.10
C PRO A 224 24.00 44.33 -38.81
N GLY A 225 25.15 43.76 -39.24
CA GLY A 225 26.47 44.33 -39.08
C GLY A 225 27.24 43.77 -37.89
N ALA A 226 28.52 44.23 -37.75
CA ALA A 226 29.38 43.82 -36.66
C ALA A 226 29.00 44.58 -35.37
N VAL A 227 28.66 43.84 -34.32
CA VAL A 227 28.28 44.39 -33.00
C VAL A 227 29.42 44.11 -32.03
N ASP A 228 29.91 45.18 -31.36
CA ASP A 228 30.90 45.05 -30.29
C ASP A 228 30.28 44.35 -29.07
N LYS A 229 31.16 43.70 -28.26
CA LYS A 229 30.71 42.91 -27.08
C LYS A 229 29.89 43.74 -26.11
N ASP A 230 30.23 44.97 -25.88
CA ASP A 230 29.53 45.85 -24.92
C ASP A 230 28.13 46.20 -25.42
N LYS A 231 27.99 46.48 -26.72
CA LYS A 231 26.66 46.70 -27.34
C LYS A 231 25.79 45.44 -27.36
N ALA A 232 26.42 44.27 -27.62
CA ALA A 232 25.69 43.00 -27.58
C ALA A 232 25.13 42.70 -26.17
N GLN A 233 25.92 42.95 -25.14
CA GLN A 233 25.49 42.79 -23.75
C GLN A 233 24.45 43.83 -23.36
N ASP A 234 24.52 45.05 -23.81
CA ASP A 234 23.51 46.08 -23.56
C ASP A 234 22.16 45.75 -24.21
N ILE A 235 22.19 45.27 -25.48
CA ILE A 235 20.99 44.81 -26.19
C ILE A 235 20.36 43.65 -25.42
N LYS A 236 21.15 42.67 -24.99
CA LYS A 236 20.64 41.53 -24.21
C LYS A 236 20.01 41.96 -22.88
N THR A 237 20.72 42.82 -22.14
CA THR A 237 20.26 43.31 -20.84
C THR A 237 18.95 44.12 -20.95
N LYS A 238 18.86 44.99 -21.97
CA LYS A 238 17.61 45.74 -22.25
C LYS A 238 16.49 44.83 -22.71
N TRP A 239 16.81 43.80 -23.49
CA TRP A 239 15.81 42.79 -23.89
C TRP A 239 15.26 42.03 -22.69
N ASP A 240 16.13 41.50 -21.83
CA ASP A 240 15.77 40.74 -20.65
C ASP A 240 14.95 41.60 -19.65
N ALA A 241 15.36 42.88 -19.46
CA ALA A 241 14.64 43.81 -18.58
C ALA A 241 13.23 44.20 -19.10
N ASN A 242 13.10 44.35 -20.42
CA ASN A 242 11.85 44.82 -21.02
C ASN A 242 10.86 43.68 -21.34
N TYR A 243 11.33 42.46 -21.57
CA TYR A 243 10.55 41.33 -22.07
C TYR A 243 10.70 40.05 -21.25
N GLY A 244 11.57 40.06 -20.22
CA GLY A 244 11.72 38.94 -19.28
C GLY A 244 10.91 39.12 -18.01
N GLY A 245 10.78 38.05 -17.21
CA GLY A 245 10.13 38.06 -15.90
C GLY A 245 8.69 38.56 -15.91
N ALA A 246 8.38 39.58 -15.12
CA ALA A 246 7.02 40.15 -14.99
C ALA A 246 6.55 40.92 -16.25
N ASN A 247 7.45 41.18 -17.20
CA ASN A 247 7.12 41.88 -18.45
C ASN A 247 6.81 40.96 -19.62
N VAL A 248 6.74 39.69 -19.39
CA VAL A 248 6.37 38.68 -20.39
C VAL A 248 5.01 38.97 -20.98
N GLY A 249 4.88 38.94 -22.30
CA GLY A 249 3.62 39.24 -23.02
C GLY A 249 3.52 40.66 -23.58
N LYS A 250 4.40 41.58 -23.20
CA LYS A 250 4.45 42.94 -23.78
C LYS A 250 4.92 42.93 -25.23
N THR A 251 4.37 43.83 -26.03
CA THR A 251 4.81 44.00 -27.42
C THR A 251 6.26 44.52 -27.51
N GLY A 252 7.11 43.78 -28.23
CA GLY A 252 8.49 44.13 -28.44
C GLY A 252 8.63 45.09 -29.61
N LEU A 253 9.42 46.17 -29.43
CA LEU A 253 9.90 47.04 -30.52
C LEU A 253 11.36 46.74 -30.76
N LEU A 254 11.70 46.37 -31.97
CA LEU A 254 13.07 46.19 -32.46
C LEU A 254 13.45 47.37 -33.33
N SER A 255 14.61 47.98 -33.12
CA SER A 255 15.16 49.06 -33.93
C SER A 255 16.30 48.55 -34.78
N ASP A 256 16.82 49.41 -35.70
CA ASP A 256 18.03 49.18 -36.48
C ASP A 256 18.09 47.90 -37.32
N GLY A 257 16.91 47.43 -37.79
CA GLY A 257 16.83 46.24 -38.64
C GLY A 257 17.05 44.92 -37.89
N ALA A 258 17.06 44.92 -36.55
CA ALA A 258 17.14 43.72 -35.75
C ALA A 258 15.91 42.83 -35.93
N LYS A 259 16.11 41.52 -36.02
CA LYS A 259 15.09 40.51 -36.13
C LYS A 259 15.15 39.56 -34.92
N TYR A 260 14.00 39.20 -34.40
CA TYR A 260 13.89 38.14 -33.42
C TYR A 260 13.50 36.85 -34.12
N THR A 261 14.39 35.86 -34.08
CA THR A 261 14.10 34.51 -34.60
C THR A 261 14.00 33.56 -33.42
N SER A 262 12.80 32.96 -33.26
CA SER A 262 12.55 31.95 -32.23
C SER A 262 13.29 30.65 -32.57
N ILE A 263 14.12 30.14 -31.66
CA ILE A 263 14.83 28.85 -31.80
C ILE A 263 14.07 27.72 -31.16
N GLY A 264 12.89 27.99 -30.60
CA GLY A 264 12.10 26.96 -29.89
C GLY A 264 11.72 25.80 -30.79
N MET A 265 12.09 24.60 -30.40
CA MET A 265 11.46 23.39 -30.94
C MET A 265 9.95 23.47 -30.64
N LYS A 266 9.13 23.34 -31.66
CA LYS A 266 7.70 23.00 -31.49
C LYS A 266 7.63 21.55 -31.03
N ALA A 267 7.91 21.30 -29.75
CA ALA A 267 7.45 20.05 -29.15
C ALA A 267 5.92 20.14 -29.12
N THR A 268 5.26 19.28 -29.86
CA THR A 268 3.81 19.14 -29.73
C THR A 268 3.54 18.75 -28.29
N ASP A 269 2.67 19.48 -27.59
CA ASP A 269 2.36 19.24 -26.16
C ASP A 269 2.00 17.77 -25.86
N SER A 270 1.41 17.08 -26.86
CA SER A 270 1.09 15.64 -26.78
C SER A 270 2.34 14.75 -26.60
N GLN A 271 3.46 15.05 -27.29
CA GLN A 271 4.68 14.24 -27.17
C GLN A 271 5.33 14.39 -25.79
N LEU A 272 5.28 15.58 -25.19
CA LEU A 272 5.80 15.79 -23.83
C LEU A 272 4.97 15.03 -22.79
N VAL A 273 3.65 15.01 -22.93
CA VAL A 273 2.75 14.25 -22.07
C VAL A 273 2.99 12.75 -22.23
N GLU A 274 3.16 12.26 -23.46
CA GLU A 274 3.47 10.85 -23.69
C GLU A 274 4.82 10.44 -23.10
N GLN A 275 5.87 11.27 -23.25
CA GLN A 275 7.18 11.02 -22.63
C GLN A 275 7.11 11.04 -21.10
N LEU A 276 6.36 11.97 -20.52
CA LEU A 276 6.16 12.04 -19.09
C LEU A 276 5.45 10.78 -18.56
N ASN A 277 4.40 10.33 -19.26
CA ASN A 277 3.68 9.11 -18.93
C ASN A 277 4.56 7.86 -19.10
N MET A 278 5.41 7.83 -20.14
CA MET A 278 6.37 6.73 -20.32
C MET A 278 7.38 6.69 -19.17
N SER A 279 7.95 7.81 -18.78
CA SER A 279 8.87 7.92 -17.63
C SER A 279 8.20 7.42 -16.35
N ALA A 280 6.93 7.80 -16.12
CA ALA A 280 6.18 7.36 -14.96
C ALA A 280 5.85 5.85 -15.00
N ARG A 281 5.57 5.27 -16.17
CA ARG A 281 5.37 3.81 -16.34
C ARG A 281 6.65 3.02 -16.05
N ILE A 282 7.82 3.51 -16.46
CA ILE A 282 9.11 2.87 -16.13
C ILE A 282 9.32 2.85 -14.61
N VAL A 283 8.97 3.93 -13.92
CA VAL A 283 8.99 3.94 -12.44
C VAL A 283 8.06 2.88 -11.87
N CYS A 284 6.81 2.81 -12.35
CA CYS A 284 5.86 1.78 -11.94
C CYS A 284 6.41 0.36 -12.09
N THR A 285 7.08 0.10 -13.23
CA THR A 285 7.70 -1.21 -13.49
C THR A 285 8.83 -1.50 -12.50
N ALA A 286 9.67 -0.52 -12.17
CA ALA A 286 10.75 -0.69 -11.20
C ALA A 286 10.26 -1.03 -9.78
N PHE A 287 9.07 -0.55 -9.41
CA PHE A 287 8.41 -0.83 -8.12
C PHE A 287 7.39 -1.96 -8.17
N ASN A 288 7.16 -2.58 -9.33
CA ASN A 288 6.09 -3.57 -9.58
C ASN A 288 4.69 -3.03 -9.23
N VAL A 289 4.48 -1.72 -9.34
CA VAL A 289 3.18 -1.09 -9.07
C VAL A 289 2.39 -0.98 -10.37
N PRO A 290 1.17 -1.51 -10.44
CA PRO A 290 0.32 -1.31 -11.60
C PRO A 290 0.03 0.18 -11.85
N PRO A 291 0.25 0.71 -13.08
CA PRO A 291 0.15 2.15 -13.38
C PRO A 291 -1.19 2.80 -13.02
N PHE A 292 -2.28 2.05 -13.09
CA PHE A 292 -3.61 2.56 -12.70
C PHE A 292 -3.71 2.94 -11.21
N LYS A 293 -2.94 2.32 -10.35
CA LYS A 293 -2.94 2.60 -8.90
C LYS A 293 -2.45 4.00 -8.55
N ILE A 294 -1.60 4.58 -9.38
CA ILE A 294 -1.10 5.94 -9.23
C ILE A 294 -1.67 6.92 -10.27
N GLY A 295 -2.72 6.51 -10.99
CA GLY A 295 -3.46 7.40 -11.87
C GLY A 295 -2.79 7.71 -13.22
N ILE A 296 -1.85 6.87 -13.70
CA ILE A 296 -1.16 7.08 -14.99
C ILE A 296 -1.95 6.52 -16.16
N THR A 297 -2.77 5.51 -15.93
CA THR A 297 -3.56 4.85 -16.96
C THR A 297 -4.99 4.68 -16.47
N ASP A 298 -5.96 4.94 -17.36
CA ASP A 298 -7.34 4.58 -17.05
C ASP A 298 -7.51 3.06 -17.09
N VAL A 299 -8.36 2.55 -16.22
CA VAL A 299 -8.77 1.15 -16.25
C VAL A 299 -9.69 0.99 -17.46
N GLN A 300 -9.17 0.40 -18.54
CA GLN A 300 -9.96 0.16 -19.74
C GLN A 300 -10.82 -1.10 -19.57
N GLY A 301 -12.10 -0.97 -19.88
CA GLY A 301 -13.03 -2.09 -20.05
C GLY A 301 -13.68 -2.58 -18.73
N ALA A 302 -14.34 -3.72 -18.84
CA ALA A 302 -15.14 -4.34 -17.77
C ALA A 302 -14.31 -5.13 -16.73
N THR A 303 -13.04 -4.74 -16.48
CA THR A 303 -12.19 -5.40 -15.49
C THR A 303 -12.73 -5.10 -14.09
N LYS A 304 -13.01 -6.14 -13.33
CA LYS A 304 -13.49 -5.98 -11.96
C LYS A 304 -12.39 -5.40 -11.08
N VAL A 305 -12.75 -4.51 -10.18
CA VAL A 305 -11.81 -3.90 -9.22
C VAL A 305 -11.15 -4.96 -8.33
N SER A 306 -11.85 -6.07 -8.05
CA SER A 306 -11.30 -7.24 -7.35
C SER A 306 -10.06 -7.80 -8.02
N ASP A 307 -10.16 -8.07 -9.33
CA ASP A 307 -9.09 -8.69 -10.12
C ASP A 307 -7.85 -7.78 -10.20
N LEU A 308 -8.08 -6.47 -10.29
CA LEU A 308 -7.02 -5.47 -10.27
C LEU A 308 -6.31 -5.38 -8.91
N ASN A 309 -7.04 -5.56 -7.81
CA ASN A 309 -6.46 -5.59 -6.48
C ASN A 309 -5.68 -6.89 -6.25
N GLU A 310 -6.14 -8.01 -6.79
CA GLU A 310 -5.44 -9.29 -6.74
C GLU A 310 -4.09 -9.22 -7.47
N ILE A 311 -4.05 -8.64 -8.67
CA ILE A 311 -2.80 -8.38 -9.41
C ILE A 311 -1.85 -7.51 -8.59
N TYR A 312 -2.34 -6.42 -8.01
CA TYR A 312 -1.49 -5.55 -7.18
C TYR A 312 -0.95 -6.27 -5.95
N TYR A 313 -1.75 -7.11 -5.31
CA TYR A 313 -1.31 -7.91 -4.18
C TYR A 313 -0.23 -8.91 -4.61
N SER A 314 -0.52 -9.76 -5.62
CA SER A 314 0.37 -10.86 -6.05
C SER A 314 1.70 -10.34 -6.62
N ASP A 315 1.65 -9.31 -7.45
CA ASP A 315 2.82 -8.85 -8.18
C ASP A 315 3.67 -7.85 -7.40
N CYS A 316 3.07 -7.10 -6.46
CA CYS A 316 3.76 -6.04 -5.74
C CYS A 316 3.89 -6.31 -4.23
N LEU A 317 2.80 -6.55 -3.52
CA LEU A 317 2.80 -6.54 -2.06
C LEU A 317 3.23 -7.85 -1.41
N GLN A 318 2.89 -8.99 -2.00
CA GLN A 318 3.05 -10.31 -1.39
C GLN A 318 4.47 -10.56 -0.92
N SER A 319 5.47 -10.27 -1.75
CA SER A 319 6.88 -10.50 -1.40
C SER A 319 7.36 -9.69 -0.20
N TYR A 320 6.88 -8.44 -0.05
CA TYR A 320 7.22 -7.59 1.09
C TYR A 320 6.52 -8.07 2.38
N ILE A 321 5.29 -8.55 2.24
CA ILE A 321 4.48 -9.04 3.36
C ILE A 321 5.09 -10.32 3.92
N GLU A 322 5.30 -11.33 3.08
CA GLU A 322 5.90 -12.61 3.48
C GLU A 322 7.31 -12.45 4.06
N ALA A 323 8.13 -11.59 3.45
CA ALA A 323 9.45 -11.28 3.99
C ALA A 323 9.36 -10.65 5.39
N ARG A 324 8.41 -9.74 5.60
CA ARG A 324 8.18 -9.07 6.88
C ARG A 324 7.71 -10.05 7.96
N GLU A 325 6.77 -10.94 7.63
CA GLU A 325 6.26 -11.98 8.51
C GLU A 325 7.40 -12.89 8.99
N ASN A 326 8.17 -13.43 8.06
CA ASN A 326 9.34 -14.26 8.38
C ASN A 326 10.39 -13.52 9.24
N LEU A 327 10.67 -12.25 8.94
CA LEU A 327 11.61 -11.45 9.72
C LEU A 327 11.13 -11.15 11.13
N LEU A 328 9.81 -11.01 11.32
CA LEU A 328 9.22 -10.86 12.65
C LEU A 328 9.26 -12.17 13.43
N ASP A 329 9.00 -13.29 12.78
CA ASP A 329 9.06 -14.62 13.40
C ASP A 329 10.46 -14.92 13.96
N ASP A 330 11.49 -14.74 13.13
CA ASP A 330 12.89 -14.93 13.55
C ASP A 330 13.34 -13.84 14.54
N GLY A 331 13.08 -12.58 14.20
CA GLY A 331 13.58 -11.43 14.93
C GLY A 331 13.01 -11.29 16.34
N LEU A 332 11.76 -11.70 16.56
CA LEU A 332 11.08 -11.67 17.86
C LEU A 332 11.01 -13.05 18.53
N SER A 333 11.65 -14.07 17.93
CA SER A 333 11.62 -15.46 18.41
C SER A 333 10.19 -15.97 18.62
N LEU A 334 9.28 -15.65 17.69
CA LEU A 334 7.87 -16.03 17.80
C LEU A 334 7.68 -17.54 17.70
N ILE A 335 8.53 -18.21 16.94
CA ILE A 335 8.54 -19.67 16.79
C ILE A 335 8.77 -20.34 18.15
N ASP A 336 9.67 -19.81 18.96
CA ASP A 336 9.95 -20.31 20.33
C ASP A 336 8.72 -20.15 21.25
N LEU A 337 7.88 -19.14 20.96
CA LEU A 337 6.63 -18.91 21.68
C LEU A 337 5.45 -19.74 21.11
N GLY A 338 5.69 -20.54 20.06
CA GLY A 338 4.69 -21.37 19.39
C GLY A 338 3.65 -20.58 18.60
N VAL A 339 4.01 -19.39 18.13
CA VAL A 339 3.16 -18.52 17.31
C VAL A 339 3.94 -18.03 16.09
N GLU A 340 3.22 -17.66 15.06
CA GLU A 340 3.72 -17.09 13.82
C GLU A 340 3.01 -15.76 13.53
N ALA A 341 3.72 -14.82 12.93
CA ALA A 341 3.22 -13.49 12.59
C ALA A 341 2.56 -13.48 11.21
N PHE A 342 1.42 -12.82 11.09
CA PHE A 342 0.71 -12.59 9.84
C PHE A 342 0.26 -11.14 9.77
N LEU A 343 0.40 -10.52 8.61
CA LEU A 343 -0.19 -9.22 8.33
C LEU A 343 -1.63 -9.42 7.82
N ASP A 344 -2.58 -8.72 8.41
CA ASP A 344 -4.00 -8.86 8.08
C ASP A 344 -4.32 -8.22 6.72
N LEU A 345 -4.43 -9.05 5.70
CA LEU A 345 -4.78 -8.66 4.34
C LEU A 345 -6.24 -8.19 4.18
N ASP A 346 -7.13 -8.60 5.08
CA ASP A 346 -8.55 -8.21 5.02
C ASP A 346 -8.75 -6.70 5.10
N VAL A 347 -7.77 -5.98 5.65
CA VAL A 347 -7.77 -4.52 5.72
C VAL A 347 -7.55 -3.86 4.35
N LEU A 348 -6.80 -4.50 3.44
CA LEU A 348 -6.61 -4.04 2.07
C LEU A 348 -7.85 -4.26 1.22
N ILE A 349 -8.47 -5.41 1.39
CA ILE A 349 -9.66 -5.83 0.67
C ILE A 349 -10.86 -5.44 1.55
N ARG A 350 -11.10 -4.15 1.73
CA ARG A 350 -12.39 -3.74 2.31
C ARG A 350 -13.47 -4.05 1.28
N MET A 351 -13.99 -5.27 1.35
CA MET A 351 -15.25 -5.59 0.70
C MET A 351 -16.29 -4.58 1.17
N ASP A 352 -17.15 -4.14 0.27
CA ASP A 352 -18.33 -3.40 0.70
C ASP A 352 -19.15 -4.27 1.68
N ALA A 353 -19.95 -3.65 2.51
CA ALA A 353 -20.70 -4.36 3.55
C ALA A 353 -21.56 -5.48 2.96
N SER A 354 -22.08 -5.34 1.74
CA SER A 354 -22.92 -6.32 1.07
C SER A 354 -22.13 -7.54 0.62
N SER A 355 -20.97 -7.33 0.00
CA SER A 355 -20.06 -8.40 -0.43
C SER A 355 -19.51 -9.18 0.77
N LYS A 356 -19.18 -8.49 1.86
CA LYS A 356 -18.73 -9.13 3.10
C LYS A 356 -19.82 -10.01 3.74
N ILE A 357 -21.04 -9.53 3.77
CA ILE A 357 -22.19 -10.31 4.26
C ILE A 357 -22.46 -11.51 3.34
N ALA A 358 -22.38 -11.33 2.01
CA ALA A 358 -22.55 -12.43 1.06
C ALA A 358 -21.47 -13.50 1.24
N TYR A 359 -20.21 -13.13 1.38
CA TYR A 359 -19.11 -14.04 1.65
C TYR A 359 -19.33 -14.91 2.90
N TYR A 360 -19.68 -14.27 4.03
CA TYR A 360 -19.95 -15.03 5.26
C TYR A 360 -21.23 -15.86 5.16
N LYS A 361 -22.26 -15.39 4.47
CA LYS A 361 -23.48 -16.16 4.21
C LYS A 361 -23.19 -17.44 3.43
N GLU A 362 -22.39 -17.34 2.37
CA GLU A 362 -21.99 -18.49 1.56
C GLU A 362 -21.13 -19.46 2.37
N GLY A 363 -20.13 -18.96 3.12
CA GLY A 363 -19.29 -19.79 3.98
C GLY A 363 -20.04 -20.50 5.11
N ILE A 364 -21.04 -19.85 5.72
CA ILE A 364 -21.94 -20.50 6.70
C ILE A 364 -22.78 -21.56 6.01
N GLY A 365 -23.35 -21.26 4.83
CA GLY A 365 -24.15 -22.20 4.05
C GLY A 365 -23.36 -23.42 3.57
N ALA A 366 -22.07 -23.25 3.32
CA ALA A 366 -21.13 -24.33 2.97
C ALA A 366 -20.60 -25.11 4.19
N GLY A 367 -20.94 -24.69 5.43
CA GLY A 367 -20.45 -25.31 6.65
C GLY A 367 -18.99 -25.03 6.98
N ILE A 368 -18.39 -24.00 6.34
CA ILE A 368 -16.99 -23.58 6.56
C ILE A 368 -16.89 -22.72 7.82
N PHE A 369 -17.81 -21.76 7.97
CA PHE A 369 -17.86 -20.88 9.13
C PHE A 369 -19.03 -21.21 10.04
N SER A 370 -18.81 -21.11 11.36
CA SER A 370 -19.90 -21.04 12.31
C SER A 370 -20.55 -19.65 12.28
N PRO A 371 -21.83 -19.50 12.64
CA PRO A 371 -22.47 -18.19 12.76
C PRO A 371 -21.72 -17.22 13.69
N ASN A 372 -21.12 -17.71 14.78
CA ASN A 372 -20.41 -16.89 15.75
C ASN A 372 -19.06 -16.41 15.21
N GLU A 373 -18.33 -17.20 14.44
CA GLU A 373 -17.10 -16.76 13.74
C GLU A 373 -17.42 -15.62 12.78
N ALA A 374 -18.46 -15.75 11.96
CA ALA A 374 -18.89 -14.69 11.06
C ALA A 374 -19.33 -13.42 11.82
N ARG A 375 -20.08 -13.60 12.93
CA ARG A 375 -20.49 -12.47 13.78
C ARG A 375 -19.29 -11.72 14.36
N GLN A 376 -18.30 -12.43 14.88
CA GLN A 376 -17.07 -11.84 15.42
C GLN A 376 -16.29 -11.06 14.36
N LYS A 377 -16.12 -11.63 13.17
CA LYS A 377 -15.46 -10.94 12.03
C LYS A 377 -16.24 -9.72 11.54
N LEU A 378 -17.55 -9.68 11.75
CA LEU A 378 -18.42 -8.54 11.46
C LEU A 378 -18.52 -7.54 12.64
N GLY A 379 -17.85 -7.81 13.78
CA GLY A 379 -17.88 -6.94 14.97
C GLY A 379 -19.09 -7.13 15.87
N TYR A 380 -19.82 -8.25 15.77
CA TYR A 380 -20.95 -8.58 16.63
C TYR A 380 -20.56 -9.59 17.72
N LEU A 381 -21.17 -9.47 18.88
CA LEU A 381 -20.99 -10.44 19.98
C LEU A 381 -21.52 -11.82 19.58
N PRO A 382 -20.87 -12.92 20.03
CA PRO A 382 -21.36 -14.28 19.83
C PRO A 382 -22.73 -14.49 20.49
N VAL A 383 -23.51 -15.41 19.94
CA VAL A 383 -24.83 -15.81 20.46
C VAL A 383 -24.84 -17.28 20.83
N LYS A 384 -25.66 -17.65 21.81
CA LYS A 384 -25.77 -19.04 22.25
C LYS A 384 -26.27 -19.91 21.08
N GLY A 385 -25.59 -21.03 20.82
CA GLY A 385 -25.92 -21.97 19.74
C GLY A 385 -25.31 -21.62 18.39
N GLY A 386 -24.51 -20.53 18.30
CA GLY A 386 -23.86 -20.10 17.05
C GLY A 386 -22.44 -20.63 16.81
N ASP A 387 -21.94 -21.54 17.68
CA ASP A 387 -20.54 -22.01 17.61
C ASP A 387 -20.34 -23.21 16.68
N SER A 388 -21.43 -23.88 16.28
CA SER A 388 -21.37 -25.02 15.36
C SER A 388 -21.59 -24.59 13.94
N PRO A 389 -20.80 -25.09 12.96
CA PRO A 389 -21.08 -24.90 11.55
C PRO A 389 -22.48 -25.46 11.19
N LEU A 390 -23.18 -24.71 10.33
CA LEU A 390 -24.52 -25.08 9.87
C LEU A 390 -24.46 -25.56 8.44
N ILE A 391 -24.99 -26.71 8.16
CA ILE A 391 -25.16 -27.23 6.80
C ILE A 391 -26.66 -27.42 6.54
N GLN A 392 -27.12 -27.05 5.35
CA GLN A 392 -28.51 -27.35 4.94
C GLN A 392 -28.74 -28.84 4.98
N GLN A 393 -29.89 -29.25 5.50
CA GLN A 393 -30.29 -30.68 5.65
C GLN A 393 -30.25 -31.46 4.34
N GLN A 394 -30.18 -30.79 3.19
CA GLN A 394 -30.06 -31.37 1.85
C GLN A 394 -28.63 -31.80 1.49
N ASN A 395 -27.61 -31.36 2.21
CA ASN A 395 -26.21 -31.69 1.96
C ASN A 395 -25.79 -32.87 2.84
N TYR A 396 -26.00 -34.10 2.35
CA TYR A 396 -25.55 -35.33 3.02
C TYR A 396 -24.16 -35.72 2.52
N SER A 397 -23.30 -36.28 3.39
CA SER A 397 -22.10 -36.95 2.96
C SER A 397 -22.44 -38.16 2.07
N LEU A 398 -21.59 -38.51 1.14
CA LEU A 398 -21.79 -39.71 0.30
C LEU A 398 -21.96 -40.98 1.12
N GLU A 399 -21.30 -41.11 2.28
CA GLU A 399 -21.44 -42.21 3.21
C GLU A 399 -22.81 -42.21 3.89
N ALA A 400 -23.33 -41.03 4.28
CA ALA A 400 -24.67 -40.90 4.86
C ALA A 400 -25.76 -41.23 3.82
N LEU A 401 -25.55 -40.81 2.56
CA LEU A 401 -26.46 -41.17 1.45
C LEU A 401 -26.46 -42.68 1.20
N ALA A 402 -25.29 -43.32 1.13
CA ALA A 402 -25.17 -44.74 0.96
C ALA A 402 -25.84 -45.52 2.11
N LYS A 403 -25.65 -45.09 3.37
CA LYS A 403 -26.32 -45.69 4.55
C LYS A 403 -27.83 -45.45 4.54
N ARG A 404 -28.28 -44.33 3.99
CA ARG A 404 -29.71 -44.05 3.82
C ARG A 404 -30.32 -44.94 2.75
N ASP A 405 -29.68 -45.04 1.58
CA ASP A 405 -30.17 -45.78 0.43
C ASP A 405 -30.14 -47.32 0.67
N ALA A 406 -29.33 -47.78 1.62
CA ALA A 406 -29.28 -49.17 2.07
C ALA A 406 -30.41 -49.55 3.05
N LYS A 407 -31.29 -48.62 3.45
CA LYS A 407 -32.46 -48.90 4.30
C LYS A 407 -33.63 -49.30 3.44
N ASP A 408 -34.51 -50.21 4.00
CA ASP A 408 -35.73 -50.64 3.32
C ASP A 408 -36.72 -49.48 3.07
N ASP A 409 -36.64 -48.40 3.83
CA ASP A 409 -37.35 -47.13 3.61
C ASP A 409 -36.37 -45.96 3.65
N PRO A 410 -35.72 -45.65 2.51
CA PRO A 410 -34.71 -44.58 2.40
C PRO A 410 -35.21 -43.17 2.70
N PHE A 411 -36.51 -42.93 2.54
CA PHE A 411 -37.13 -41.60 2.69
C PHE A 411 -38.10 -41.51 3.88
N GLY A 412 -38.27 -42.60 4.66
CA GLY A 412 -39.02 -42.59 5.91
C GLY A 412 -40.49 -42.19 5.73
N THR A 413 -41.22 -42.87 4.82
CA THR A 413 -42.66 -42.61 4.62
C THR A 413 -43.53 -43.17 5.72
N GLY A 414 -42.94 -43.77 6.80
CA GLY A 414 -43.65 -44.25 7.98
C GLY A 414 -44.09 -43.13 8.89
N SER A 415 -45.39 -42.92 8.96
CA SER A 415 -46.12 -41.98 9.82
C SER A 415 -45.55 -41.81 11.22
N SER A 416 -45.02 -40.64 11.52
CA SER A 416 -45.17 -40.06 12.86
C SER A 416 -45.31 -38.55 12.73
N ASN A 417 -46.55 -38.14 12.82
CA ASN A 417 -46.98 -36.77 12.99
C ASN A 417 -46.34 -36.15 14.22
N THR A 418 -45.30 -35.35 14.02
CA THR A 418 -44.98 -34.26 14.94
C THR A 418 -44.33 -33.15 14.08
N GLN A 419 -45.21 -32.38 13.44
CA GLN A 419 -44.80 -31.11 12.82
C GLN A 419 -44.39 -30.17 13.93
N ALA A 420 -43.08 -29.93 14.03
CA ALA A 420 -42.60 -28.68 14.58
C ALA A 420 -42.97 -27.55 13.60
N PRO A 421 -43.42 -26.38 14.06
CA PRO A 421 -43.81 -25.29 13.16
C PRO A 421 -42.60 -24.82 12.38
N GLN A 422 -42.64 -25.04 11.07
CA GLN A 422 -41.68 -24.38 10.14
C GLN A 422 -41.91 -22.87 10.19
N PRO A 423 -40.88 -22.06 10.32
CA PRO A 423 -40.98 -20.65 9.99
C PRO A 423 -41.24 -20.55 8.48
N ASP A 424 -42.27 -19.81 8.09
CA ASP A 424 -42.63 -19.50 6.70
C ASP A 424 -41.45 -18.78 5.98
N ALA A 425 -40.49 -19.51 5.46
CA ALA A 425 -39.29 -19.01 4.80
C ALA A 425 -39.45 -18.89 3.27
N ASN A 426 -40.68 -18.82 2.74
CA ASN A 426 -40.90 -18.73 1.30
C ASN A 426 -41.96 -17.71 0.91
N LYS A 427 -41.95 -16.53 1.54
CA LYS A 427 -42.58 -15.37 0.91
C LYS A 427 -41.53 -14.53 0.28
N SER A 428 -41.42 -14.57 -1.04
CA SER A 428 -40.60 -13.62 -1.79
C SER A 428 -41.03 -12.18 -1.43
N PHE A 429 -40.12 -11.21 -1.46
CA PHE A 429 -40.46 -9.79 -1.24
C PHE A 429 -41.68 -9.36 -2.06
N GLU A 430 -41.83 -9.89 -3.27
CA GLU A 430 -42.94 -9.65 -4.17
C GLU A 430 -44.29 -10.09 -3.57
N SER A 431 -44.33 -11.17 -2.76
CA SER A 431 -45.55 -11.62 -2.09
C SER A 431 -45.90 -10.81 -0.85
N LEU A 432 -44.94 -10.07 -0.28
CA LEU A 432 -45.14 -9.22 0.90
C LEU A 432 -45.43 -7.78 0.52
N TYR A 433 -45.14 -7.37 -0.73
CA TYR A 433 -45.40 -6.04 -1.21
C TYR A 433 -46.87 -5.87 -1.61
N GLN A 434 -47.57 -4.95 -0.94
CA GLN A 434 -49.01 -4.73 -1.11
C GLN A 434 -49.36 -3.55 -2.01
N GLY A 435 -48.34 -2.98 -2.71
CA GLY A 435 -48.54 -1.85 -3.63
C GLY A 435 -48.50 -0.49 -2.94
N ILE A 436 -49.19 0.49 -3.53
CA ILE A 436 -49.33 1.84 -2.97
C ILE A 436 -50.31 1.81 -1.81
N PHE A 437 -49.94 2.49 -0.70
CA PHE A 437 -50.80 2.57 0.49
C PHE A 437 -52.14 3.22 0.17
N SER A 438 -53.20 2.66 0.70
CA SER A 438 -54.59 3.14 0.62
C SER A 438 -55.27 3.00 1.96
N ASP A 439 -56.00 4.03 2.42
CA ASP A 439 -56.72 4.06 3.69
C ASP A 439 -57.84 3.02 3.77
N GLU A 440 -58.33 2.52 2.63
CA GLU A 440 -59.41 1.52 2.55
C GLU A 440 -58.93 0.08 2.72
N LYS A 441 -57.62 -0.17 2.68
CA LYS A 441 -57.01 -1.52 2.81
C LYS A 441 -56.53 -1.78 4.21
N SER A 442 -56.58 -3.04 4.61
CA SER A 442 -55.93 -3.53 5.82
C SER A 442 -54.57 -4.13 5.49
N TYR A 443 -53.55 -3.82 6.28
CA TYR A 443 -52.19 -4.30 6.11
C TYR A 443 -51.81 -5.13 7.34
N LYS A 444 -51.27 -6.31 7.11
CA LYS A 444 -50.81 -7.19 8.18
C LYS A 444 -49.35 -6.90 8.49
N LYS A 445 -48.96 -7.12 9.73
CA LYS A 445 -47.56 -7.09 10.17
C LYS A 445 -46.67 -7.89 9.23
N GLY A 446 -45.58 -7.31 8.76
CA GLY A 446 -44.61 -7.88 7.83
C GLY A 446 -44.83 -7.53 6.37
N SER A 447 -45.94 -6.84 6.01
CA SER A 447 -46.14 -6.34 4.63
C SER A 447 -45.38 -5.07 4.35
N PHE A 448 -45.13 -4.82 3.08
CA PHE A 448 -44.48 -3.61 2.58
C PHE A 448 -45.43 -2.79 1.70
N VAL A 449 -45.40 -1.49 1.86
CA VAL A 449 -46.24 -0.55 1.07
C VAL A 449 -45.42 0.65 0.60
N THR A 450 -45.82 1.24 -0.50
CA THR A 450 -45.24 2.52 -0.96
C THR A 450 -46.16 3.67 -0.55
N PHE A 451 -45.65 4.61 0.24
CA PHE A 451 -46.38 5.82 0.63
C PHE A 451 -45.52 7.07 0.36
N LYS A 452 -46.06 8.03 -0.34
CA LYS A 452 -45.36 9.29 -0.75
C LYS A 452 -44.00 9.02 -1.38
N GLY A 453 -43.91 8.03 -2.28
CA GLY A 453 -42.67 7.68 -2.99
C GLY A 453 -41.63 6.93 -2.20
N SER A 454 -41.89 6.60 -0.93
CA SER A 454 -40.97 5.86 -0.05
C SER A 454 -41.56 4.50 0.29
N LEU A 455 -40.67 3.51 0.51
CA LEU A 455 -41.06 2.14 0.90
C LEU A 455 -41.13 2.02 2.42
N TRP A 456 -42.22 1.50 2.93
CA TRP A 456 -42.53 1.33 4.36
C TRP A 456 -42.84 -0.12 4.69
N HIS A 457 -42.36 -0.56 5.83
CA HIS A 457 -42.66 -1.89 6.41
C HIS A 457 -43.71 -1.76 7.50
N CYS A 458 -44.74 -2.59 7.45
CA CYS A 458 -45.78 -2.63 8.43
C CYS A 458 -45.34 -3.44 9.67
N GLU A 459 -45.17 -2.80 10.81
CA GLU A 459 -44.73 -3.43 12.07
C GLU A 459 -45.87 -3.94 12.95
N LYS A 460 -47.07 -3.42 12.72
CA LYS A 460 -48.33 -3.87 13.44
C LYS A 460 -49.45 -3.84 12.43
N ASP A 461 -50.42 -4.75 12.61
CA ASP A 461 -51.60 -4.79 11.77
C ASP A 461 -52.27 -3.40 11.77
N HIS A 462 -52.57 -2.91 10.58
CA HIS A 462 -52.99 -1.52 10.39
C HIS A 462 -54.18 -1.45 9.40
N GLN A 463 -55.15 -0.57 9.72
CA GLN A 463 -56.31 -0.23 8.89
C GLN A 463 -56.65 1.24 9.11
N GLY A 464 -56.94 1.99 8.04
CA GLY A 464 -57.23 3.40 8.07
C GLY A 464 -56.06 4.29 7.64
N GLU A 465 -56.03 5.56 8.03
CA GLU A 465 -55.05 6.55 7.63
C GLU A 465 -53.61 6.14 8.01
N PHE A 466 -52.64 6.52 7.14
CA PHE A 466 -51.23 6.21 7.37
C PHE A 466 -50.68 6.77 8.67
N CYS A 467 -50.10 5.90 9.52
CA CYS A 467 -49.53 6.33 10.80
C CYS A 467 -48.10 5.78 10.98
N HIS A 468 -47.19 6.63 11.42
CA HIS A 468 -45.80 6.29 11.68
C HIS A 468 -45.55 5.32 12.84
N GLU A 469 -46.55 5.09 13.70
CA GLU A 469 -46.44 4.11 14.78
C GLU A 469 -46.60 2.66 14.30
N SER A 470 -47.28 2.49 13.16
CA SER A 470 -47.54 1.21 12.54
C SER A 470 -46.63 0.88 11.39
N PHE A 471 -45.96 1.90 10.80
CA PHE A 471 -45.08 1.75 9.64
C PHE A 471 -43.69 2.34 9.89
N LYS A 472 -42.65 1.56 9.52
CA LYS A 472 -41.26 1.93 9.59
C LYS A 472 -40.70 2.16 8.20
N LEU A 473 -40.03 3.27 8.01
CA LEU A 473 -39.39 3.61 6.74
C LEU A 473 -38.24 2.64 6.42
N CYS A 474 -38.33 1.98 5.28
CA CYS A 474 -37.28 1.09 4.78
C CYS A 474 -36.38 1.77 3.75
N VAL A 475 -36.98 2.42 2.74
CA VAL A 475 -36.25 3.11 1.68
C VAL A 475 -36.91 4.45 1.40
N LYS A 476 -36.14 5.53 1.44
CA LYS A 476 -36.58 6.88 1.12
C LYS A 476 -36.56 7.09 -0.39
N GLY A 477 -37.68 7.47 -0.98
CA GLY A 477 -37.73 7.84 -2.39
C GLY A 477 -36.88 9.07 -2.68
N ALA A 478 -36.26 9.10 -3.85
CA ALA A 478 -35.60 10.31 -4.34
C ALA A 478 -36.67 11.41 -4.61
N LYS A 479 -36.33 12.64 -4.23
CA LYS A 479 -37.14 13.82 -4.54
C LYS A 479 -37.07 14.17 -6.01
#